data_6d286f537d63667c3051d41e2653a4d4
#
_entry.id   6d286f537d63667c3051d41e2653a4d4
#
_cell.length_a   1.000
_cell.length_b   1.000
_cell.length_c   1.000
_cell.angle_alpha   90.00
_cell.angle_beta   90.00
_cell.angle_gamma   90.00
#
_symmetry.space_group_name_H-M   'P 1'
#
loop_
_entity.id
_entity.type
_entity.pdbx_description
1 polymer ?
#
loop_
_entity_poly.entity_id
_entity_poly.type
_entity_poly.pdbx_seq_one_letter_code
_entity_poly.pdbx_strand_id
1 'polypeptide(L)'
;MLLALALTLFRDQPPDATSEVDVKTNHVAPDGAGATPVQVMKPQRRDISFTITLPANISPWYQATLYAKVPGYLTSMGFDKGDWVKKGQLLAVIDAPEVEQQYRQAEADHAIKQITYQRLLSVWKENPDVIAKQDVDVAAAVAEGAKHMRDNRRTMLNYTKVYAPFAGVITARFADPGALIQSAAVSATQAVPLYTIMDLDTVRVYVSVPQEVSLLSKAGVPVTLTFKESPGQEFKGSITRTTEALDPATRTLLVEIDMPNKDRQLQAGTFVSATLYLKRHPNALVIPPAAIVLGANKERAVFTAEQGKTRYIAIKTDLDDGNWVEVVDGLTGNEDIIVVGKSGLKDGQAVDPSPYNLPEGKPSSQKY
;
A
#
# COMPACT_ATOMS: atom_id res chain seq x y z
N MET A 1 -21.83 21.49 -54.22
CA MET A 1 -21.17 20.72 -55.29
C MET A 1 -21.25 19.28 -54.80
N LEU A 2 -22.35 18.55 -55.06
CA LEU A 2 -22.73 17.78 -56.24
C LEU A 2 -21.72 16.69 -56.62
N LEU A 3 -22.08 15.45 -56.35
CA LEU A 3 -22.20 14.26 -57.23
C LEU A 3 -22.35 13.05 -56.30
N ALA A 4 -23.42 12.36 -56.10
CA ALA A 4 -24.40 11.69 -56.98
C ALA A 4 -23.86 10.41 -57.67
N LEU A 5 -24.54 9.33 -57.37
CA LEU A 5 -24.89 8.17 -58.20
C LEU A 5 -23.86 7.04 -58.41
N ALA A 6 -24.18 5.80 -57.97
CA ALA A 6 -24.68 4.80 -58.93
C ALA A 6 -25.22 3.53 -58.18
N LEU A 7 -26.45 3.33 -58.43
CA LEU A 7 -27.25 2.12 -58.16
C LEU A 7 -27.01 1.13 -59.32
N THR A 8 -26.70 -0.16 -59.03
CA THR A 8 -26.92 -1.23 -59.99
C THR A 8 -27.59 -2.44 -59.32
N LEU A 9 -28.80 -2.60 -59.70
CA LEU A 9 -29.61 -3.80 -59.56
C LEU A 9 -28.99 -4.96 -60.34
N PHE A 10 -28.87 -6.13 -59.70
CA PHE A 10 -28.90 -7.40 -60.44
C PHE A 10 -29.88 -8.33 -59.77
N ARG A 11 -30.88 -8.63 -60.54
CA ARG A 11 -31.99 -9.57 -60.30
C ARG A 11 -31.65 -10.76 -61.18
N ASP A 12 -31.53 -11.95 -60.54
CA ASP A 12 -31.79 -13.18 -61.32
C ASP A 12 -32.24 -14.33 -60.39
N GLN A 13 -33.06 -15.13 -60.97
CA GLN A 13 -33.99 -16.10 -60.46
C GLN A 13 -33.33 -17.42 -59.93
N PRO A 14 -34.09 -18.27 -59.23
CA PRO A 14 -33.66 -19.55 -58.69
C PRO A 14 -33.76 -20.68 -59.68
N PRO A 15 -33.01 -21.74 -59.54
CA PRO A 15 -33.43 -23.08 -60.05
C PRO A 15 -33.93 -23.99 -58.92
N ASP A 16 -35.13 -24.50 -59.17
CA ASP A 16 -35.69 -25.70 -58.56
C ASP A 16 -34.75 -26.90 -58.75
N ALA A 17 -34.56 -27.63 -57.68
CA ALA A 17 -34.36 -29.09 -57.73
C ALA A 17 -34.55 -29.72 -56.37
N THR A 18 -35.71 -30.22 -56.14
CA THR A 18 -36.08 -31.23 -55.15
C THR A 18 -35.14 -32.43 -55.19
N SER A 19 -34.50 -32.73 -54.04
CA SER A 19 -34.16 -34.11 -53.69
C SER A 19 -34.44 -34.32 -52.21
N GLU A 20 -35.57 -34.94 -51.94
CA GLU A 20 -35.87 -35.54 -50.65
C GLU A 20 -34.80 -36.55 -50.30
N VAL A 21 -33.96 -36.27 -49.31
CA VAL A 21 -33.18 -37.25 -48.61
C VAL A 21 -33.96 -37.64 -47.34
N ASP A 22 -34.55 -38.81 -47.45
CA ASP A 22 -35.24 -39.55 -46.39
C ASP A 22 -34.24 -39.83 -45.25
N VAL A 23 -34.13 -38.89 -44.28
CA VAL A 23 -33.42 -39.18 -43.04
C VAL A 23 -34.38 -39.92 -42.12
N LYS A 24 -34.31 -41.25 -42.22
CA LYS A 24 -34.84 -42.13 -41.19
C LYS A 24 -34.20 -41.78 -39.85
N THR A 25 -34.88 -40.95 -39.06
CA THR A 25 -34.63 -40.81 -37.63
C THR A 25 -34.94 -42.12 -36.95
N ASN A 26 -33.95 -42.98 -36.81
CA ASN A 26 -33.99 -44.04 -35.86
C ASN A 26 -34.02 -43.46 -34.45
N HIS A 27 -35.21 -43.23 -33.93
CA HIS A 27 -35.44 -43.16 -32.51
C HIS A 27 -35.20 -44.55 -31.93
N VAL A 28 -33.94 -44.81 -31.62
CA VAL A 28 -33.59 -45.86 -30.66
C VAL A 28 -33.85 -45.25 -29.28
N ALA A 29 -34.99 -45.61 -28.70
CA ALA A 29 -35.21 -45.47 -27.26
C ALA A 29 -34.12 -46.35 -26.58
N PRO A 30 -33.31 -45.82 -25.69
CA PRO A 30 -32.44 -46.63 -24.87
C PRO A 30 -33.22 -47.18 -23.69
N ASP A 31 -33.94 -48.26 -23.84
CA ASP A 31 -34.23 -49.17 -22.75
C ASP A 31 -32.98 -50.03 -22.52
N GLY A 32 -32.17 -49.54 -21.57
CA GLY A 32 -31.00 -50.17 -21.06
C GLY A 32 -30.31 -49.19 -20.13
N ALA A 33 -30.80 -49.14 -18.87
CA ALA A 33 -30.19 -48.28 -17.84
C ALA A 33 -28.75 -48.78 -17.51
N GLY A 34 -27.84 -48.52 -18.43
CA GLY A 34 -26.44 -48.59 -18.13
C GLY A 34 -26.08 -47.49 -17.11
N ALA A 35 -25.37 -47.85 -16.06
CA ALA A 35 -24.93 -46.91 -15.05
C ALA A 35 -24.17 -45.73 -15.72
N THR A 36 -24.51 -44.50 -15.40
CA THR A 36 -23.85 -43.31 -15.97
C THR A 36 -22.40 -43.24 -15.46
N PRO A 37 -21.39 -43.19 -16.35
CA PRO A 37 -20.01 -43.08 -15.89
C PRO A 37 -19.79 -41.74 -15.23
N VAL A 38 -19.22 -41.72 -14.00
CA VAL A 38 -18.94 -40.54 -13.23
C VAL A 38 -17.52 -40.62 -12.62
N GLN A 39 -16.91 -39.46 -12.41
CA GLN A 39 -15.66 -39.42 -11.66
C GLN A 39 -15.91 -38.86 -10.27
N VAL A 40 -15.37 -39.55 -9.27
CA VAL A 40 -15.57 -39.25 -7.87
C VAL A 40 -14.27 -38.97 -7.13
N MET A 41 -14.34 -38.15 -6.12
CA MET A 41 -13.25 -37.94 -5.16
C MET A 41 -13.81 -37.77 -3.76
N LYS A 42 -12.97 -37.98 -2.75
CA LYS A 42 -13.31 -37.67 -1.37
C LYS A 42 -13.00 -36.22 -1.07
N PRO A 43 -13.81 -35.55 -0.22
CA PRO A 43 -13.45 -34.27 0.35
C PRO A 43 -12.07 -34.35 1.01
N GLN A 44 -11.32 -33.27 0.94
CA GLN A 44 -10.00 -33.19 1.57
C GLN A 44 -10.02 -32.24 2.75
N ARG A 45 -9.16 -32.50 3.75
CA ARG A 45 -8.92 -31.53 4.81
C ARG A 45 -7.63 -30.79 4.51
N ARG A 46 -7.74 -29.45 4.40
CA ARG A 46 -6.61 -28.56 4.12
C ARG A 46 -6.86 -27.15 4.63
N ASP A 47 -5.80 -26.39 4.75
CA ASP A 47 -5.92 -24.97 5.01
C ASP A 47 -6.47 -24.27 3.77
N ILE A 48 -7.49 -23.46 3.96
CA ILE A 48 -8.06 -22.59 2.93
C ILE A 48 -8.01 -21.14 3.40
N SER A 49 -7.74 -20.22 2.48
CA SER A 49 -7.67 -18.80 2.80
C SER A 49 -8.36 -17.96 1.73
N PHE A 50 -9.10 -16.96 2.17
CA PHE A 50 -9.60 -15.91 1.30
C PHE A 50 -8.55 -14.82 1.19
N THR A 51 -7.99 -14.66 -0.01
CA THR A 51 -6.93 -13.71 -0.29
C THR A 51 -7.33 -12.72 -1.36
N ILE A 52 -6.79 -11.50 -1.27
CA ILE A 52 -6.88 -10.51 -2.35
C ILE A 52 -5.49 -9.99 -2.66
N THR A 53 -5.17 -9.88 -3.95
CA THR A 53 -3.91 -9.30 -4.41
C THR A 53 -4.16 -7.94 -5.03
N LEU A 54 -3.54 -6.92 -4.47
CA LEU A 54 -3.74 -5.51 -4.82
C LEU A 54 -2.40 -4.85 -5.14
N PRO A 55 -2.38 -3.82 -6.01
CA PRO A 55 -1.21 -2.99 -6.20
C PRO A 55 -0.92 -2.20 -4.94
N ALA A 56 0.36 -2.07 -4.61
CA ALA A 56 0.84 -1.36 -3.45
C ALA A 56 2.04 -0.48 -3.82
N ASN A 57 2.25 0.59 -3.07
CA ASN A 57 3.37 1.50 -3.24
C ASN A 57 4.27 1.50 -2.01
N ILE A 58 5.58 1.37 -2.21
CA ILE A 58 6.58 1.45 -1.16
C ILE A 58 7.00 2.90 -0.97
N SER A 59 6.91 3.40 0.25
CA SER A 59 7.34 4.74 0.65
C SER A 59 8.41 4.67 1.74
N PRO A 60 9.28 5.67 1.86
CA PRO A 60 10.22 5.73 2.98
C PRO A 60 9.47 5.95 4.29
N TRP A 61 10.10 5.58 5.42
CA TRP A 61 9.55 5.86 6.76
C TRP A 61 9.41 7.36 7.00
N TYR A 62 10.49 8.11 6.74
CA TYR A 62 10.51 9.57 6.73
C TYR A 62 11.16 10.07 5.46
N GLN A 63 10.65 11.19 4.96
CA GLN A 63 11.25 11.94 3.87
C GLN A 63 11.24 13.43 4.23
N ALA A 64 12.37 14.10 4.05
CA ALA A 64 12.47 15.53 4.21
C ALA A 64 13.25 16.15 3.06
N THR A 65 12.69 17.20 2.47
CA THR A 65 13.40 18.07 1.54
C THR A 65 13.87 19.29 2.31
N LEU A 66 15.19 19.50 2.35
CA LEU A 66 15.84 20.55 3.14
C LEU A 66 16.03 21.80 2.29
N TYR A 67 15.64 22.93 2.87
CA TYR A 67 15.77 24.26 2.28
C TYR A 67 16.60 25.16 3.18
N ALA A 68 17.26 26.15 2.57
CA ALA A 68 17.89 27.21 3.32
C ALA A 68 16.85 28.11 4.01
N LYS A 69 17.09 28.47 5.27
CA LYS A 69 16.26 29.45 6.02
C LYS A 69 16.79 30.87 5.93
N VAL A 70 18.04 31.03 5.55
CA VAL A 70 18.69 32.35 5.33
C VAL A 70 19.29 32.39 3.93
N PRO A 71 19.30 33.56 3.26
CA PRO A 71 19.95 33.71 1.98
C PRO A 71 21.48 33.81 2.16
N GLY A 72 22.23 33.45 1.14
CA GLY A 72 23.69 33.53 1.12
C GLY A 72 24.31 32.64 0.08
N TYR A 73 25.63 32.59 0.02
CA TYR A 73 26.36 31.71 -0.87
C TYR A 73 26.63 30.37 -0.22
N LEU A 74 26.40 29.29 -0.95
CA LEU A 74 26.66 27.95 -0.48
C LEU A 74 28.18 27.69 -0.49
N THR A 75 28.82 27.65 0.68
CA THR A 75 30.26 27.49 0.78
C THR A 75 30.70 26.04 0.69
N SER A 76 29.98 25.15 1.35
CA SER A 76 30.32 23.73 1.34
C SER A 76 29.06 22.85 1.41
N MET A 77 29.18 21.70 0.74
CA MET A 77 28.25 20.57 0.83
C MET A 77 29.10 19.32 1.06
N GLY A 78 28.93 18.70 2.24
CA GLY A 78 29.80 17.60 2.68
C GLY A 78 29.38 16.22 2.20
N PHE A 79 28.25 16.10 1.49
CA PHE A 79 27.65 14.81 1.15
C PHE A 79 27.04 14.84 -0.25
N ASP A 80 26.94 13.66 -0.89
CA ASP A 80 26.32 13.50 -2.18
C ASP A 80 25.19 12.44 -2.15
N LYS A 81 24.56 12.23 -3.30
CA LYS A 81 23.51 11.21 -3.50
C LYS A 81 24.06 9.82 -3.17
N GLY A 82 23.32 9.07 -2.36
CA GLY A 82 23.71 7.75 -1.90
C GLY A 82 24.41 7.75 -0.53
N ASP A 83 24.89 8.90 -0.05
CA ASP A 83 25.55 8.98 1.24
C ASP A 83 24.57 8.82 2.40
N TRP A 84 24.99 8.07 3.41
CA TRP A 84 24.25 7.91 4.66
C TRP A 84 24.69 8.98 5.67
N VAL A 85 23.72 9.59 6.36
CA VAL A 85 23.93 10.66 7.33
C VAL A 85 23.24 10.37 8.65
N LYS A 86 23.86 10.84 9.76
CA LYS A 86 23.28 10.75 11.11
C LYS A 86 22.39 11.95 11.40
N LYS A 87 21.42 11.78 12.29
CA LYS A 87 20.65 12.91 12.85
C LYS A 87 21.59 13.95 13.45
N GLY A 88 21.38 15.23 13.11
CA GLY A 88 22.20 16.35 13.59
C GLY A 88 23.54 16.50 12.88
N GLN A 89 23.82 15.72 11.85
CA GLN A 89 25.04 15.86 11.05
C GLN A 89 24.98 17.13 10.19
N LEU A 90 26.09 17.88 10.14
CA LEU A 90 26.20 19.08 9.32
C LEU A 90 26.29 18.67 7.84
N LEU A 91 25.37 19.16 7.03
CA LEU A 91 25.25 18.82 5.61
C LEU A 91 25.76 19.92 4.69
N ALA A 92 25.47 21.18 5.03
CA ALA A 92 25.83 22.32 4.21
C ALA A 92 26.10 23.54 5.08
N VAL A 93 26.93 24.45 4.57
CA VAL A 93 27.26 25.74 5.18
C VAL A 93 26.94 26.83 4.17
N ILE A 94 26.21 27.83 4.63
CA ILE A 94 25.84 29.02 3.85
C ILE A 94 26.64 30.19 4.40
N ASP A 95 27.37 30.87 3.55
CA ASP A 95 28.05 32.13 3.88
C ASP A 95 27.05 33.29 3.78
N ALA A 96 26.78 33.91 4.90
CA ALA A 96 25.84 35.02 5.04
C ALA A 96 26.42 36.09 5.98
N PRO A 97 27.40 36.88 5.51
CA PRO A 97 28.12 37.84 6.34
C PRO A 97 27.19 38.89 6.98
N GLU A 98 26.11 39.24 6.32
CA GLU A 98 25.14 40.20 6.86
C GLU A 98 24.45 39.64 8.12
N VAL A 99 24.13 38.36 8.16
CA VAL A 99 23.51 37.68 9.32
C VAL A 99 24.51 37.63 10.48
N GLU A 100 25.78 37.37 10.20
CA GLU A 100 26.84 37.36 11.20
C GLU A 100 27.05 38.75 11.81
N GLN A 101 27.11 39.80 10.99
CA GLN A 101 27.26 41.19 11.46
C GLN A 101 26.06 41.63 12.31
N GLN A 102 24.84 41.27 11.93
CA GLN A 102 23.64 41.54 12.73
C GLN A 102 23.68 40.85 14.08
N TYR A 103 24.18 39.64 14.15
CA TYR A 103 24.37 38.94 15.43
C TYR A 103 25.42 39.66 16.31
N ARG A 104 26.61 39.98 15.75
CA ARG A 104 27.66 40.71 16.48
C ARG A 104 27.20 42.06 17.01
N GLN A 105 26.40 42.82 16.24
CA GLN A 105 25.82 44.08 16.66
C GLN A 105 24.86 43.88 17.85
N ALA A 106 23.94 42.90 17.77
CA ALA A 106 22.99 42.62 18.84
C ALA A 106 23.67 42.08 20.10
N GLU A 107 24.75 41.35 19.96
CA GLU A 107 25.60 40.85 21.07
C GLU A 107 26.29 42.01 21.81
N ALA A 108 26.86 42.98 21.08
CA ALA A 108 27.46 44.16 21.65
C ALA A 108 26.44 45.05 22.35
N ASP A 109 25.25 45.26 21.74
CA ASP A 109 24.16 46.05 22.35
C ASP A 109 23.65 45.41 23.65
N HIS A 110 23.43 44.08 23.66
CA HIS A 110 23.06 43.37 24.89
C HIS A 110 24.13 43.52 25.98
N ALA A 111 25.43 43.38 25.62
CA ALA A 111 26.53 43.50 26.59
C ALA A 111 26.56 44.86 27.27
N ILE A 112 26.39 45.96 26.52
CA ILE A 112 26.35 47.33 27.06
C ILE A 112 25.16 47.51 28.00
N LYS A 113 23.94 47.06 27.59
CA LYS A 113 22.72 47.21 28.41
C LYS A 113 22.77 46.37 29.67
N GLN A 114 23.35 45.18 29.59
CA GLN A 114 23.56 44.31 30.73
C GLN A 114 24.52 44.90 31.75
N ILE A 115 25.64 45.49 31.30
CA ILE A 115 26.59 46.21 32.17
C ILE A 115 25.90 47.41 32.85
N THR A 116 25.11 48.18 32.10
CA THR A 116 24.37 49.33 32.64
C THR A 116 23.41 48.90 33.74
N TYR A 117 22.61 47.84 33.48
CA TYR A 117 21.68 47.26 34.49
C TYR A 117 22.47 46.81 35.73
N GLN A 118 23.53 46.05 35.57
CA GLN A 118 24.33 45.56 36.70
C GLN A 118 24.92 46.71 37.54
N ARG A 119 25.40 47.77 36.89
CA ARG A 119 25.90 48.96 37.59
C ARG A 119 24.82 49.67 38.40
N LEU A 120 23.62 49.91 37.80
CA LEU A 120 22.52 50.53 38.51
C LEU A 120 22.06 49.65 39.67
N LEU A 121 21.94 48.34 39.45
CA LEU A 121 21.53 47.40 40.49
C LEU A 121 22.54 47.36 41.66
N SER A 122 23.88 47.44 41.42
CA SER A 122 24.85 47.46 42.47
C SER A 122 24.79 48.74 43.31
N VAL A 123 24.67 49.92 42.66
CA VAL A 123 24.50 51.19 43.34
C VAL A 123 23.23 51.23 44.19
N TRP A 124 22.10 50.75 43.64
CA TRP A 124 20.86 50.68 44.38
C TRP A 124 20.92 49.74 45.59
N LYS A 125 21.62 48.59 45.46
CA LYS A 125 21.83 47.65 46.57
C LYS A 125 22.71 48.24 47.69
N GLU A 126 23.69 49.06 47.34
CA GLU A 126 24.58 49.70 48.31
C GLU A 126 23.87 50.88 48.99
N ASN A 127 23.16 51.70 48.25
CA ASN A 127 22.39 52.84 48.80
C ASN A 127 21.11 53.07 47.97
N PRO A 128 19.95 52.59 48.47
CA PRO A 128 18.65 52.72 47.79
C PRO A 128 18.14 54.16 47.60
N ASP A 129 18.66 55.13 48.36
CA ASP A 129 18.25 56.52 48.26
C ASP A 129 18.93 57.30 47.13
N VAL A 130 19.99 56.74 46.52
CA VAL A 130 20.77 57.40 45.45
C VAL A 130 20.12 57.21 44.06
N ILE A 131 19.48 56.06 43.82
CA ILE A 131 18.85 55.75 42.54
C ILE A 131 17.43 55.22 42.77
N ALA A 132 16.45 55.72 42.02
CA ALA A 132 15.09 55.22 42.09
C ALA A 132 15.01 53.74 41.64
N LYS A 133 14.25 52.90 42.36
CA LYS A 133 14.06 51.52 41.99
C LYS A 133 13.49 51.40 40.57
N GLN A 134 12.70 52.35 40.12
CA GLN A 134 12.15 52.43 38.77
C GLN A 134 13.25 52.43 37.70
N ASP A 135 14.38 53.16 37.94
CA ASP A 135 15.49 53.22 36.99
C ASP A 135 16.19 51.85 36.84
N VAL A 136 16.33 51.11 37.95
CA VAL A 136 16.86 49.74 37.95
C VAL A 136 15.92 48.77 37.21
N ASP A 137 14.59 48.88 37.47
CA ASP A 137 13.60 48.02 36.81
C ASP A 137 13.49 48.31 35.30
N VAL A 138 13.60 49.58 34.88
CA VAL A 138 13.70 49.97 33.46
C VAL A 138 14.97 49.40 32.81
N ALA A 139 16.12 49.55 33.48
CA ALA A 139 17.38 49.04 32.95
C ALA A 139 17.38 47.50 32.83
N ALA A 140 16.74 46.81 33.77
CA ALA A 140 16.53 45.37 33.72
C ALA A 140 15.71 44.97 32.49
N ALA A 141 14.56 45.65 32.28
CA ALA A 141 13.68 45.38 31.12
C ALA A 141 14.37 45.67 29.78
N VAL A 142 15.18 46.72 29.70
CA VAL A 142 15.96 47.08 28.50
C VAL A 142 17.04 46.02 28.23
N ALA A 143 17.75 45.55 29.27
CA ALA A 143 18.76 44.50 29.13
C ALA A 143 18.16 43.18 28.69
N GLU A 144 17.00 42.78 29.24
CA GLU A 144 16.28 41.56 28.84
C GLU A 144 15.75 41.64 27.40
N GLY A 145 15.21 42.82 26.99
CA GLY A 145 14.82 43.06 25.59
C GLY A 145 15.99 42.90 24.60
N ALA A 146 17.15 43.46 24.97
CA ALA A 146 18.37 43.30 24.15
C ALA A 146 18.87 41.84 24.08
N LYS A 147 18.75 41.11 25.19
CA LYS A 147 19.03 39.65 25.22
C LYS A 147 18.17 38.87 24.25
N HIS A 148 16.87 39.10 24.24
CA HIS A 148 15.95 38.47 23.29
C HIS A 148 16.30 38.80 21.84
N MET A 149 16.70 40.05 21.57
CA MET A 149 17.15 40.46 20.23
C MET A 149 18.43 39.69 19.80
N ARG A 150 19.43 39.62 20.69
CA ARG A 150 20.67 38.85 20.46
C ARG A 150 20.34 37.39 20.20
N ASP A 151 19.46 36.76 20.99
CA ASP A 151 19.11 35.35 20.86
C ASP A 151 18.36 35.06 19.54
N ASN A 152 17.52 35.99 19.09
CA ASN A 152 16.89 35.95 17.78
C ASN A 152 17.95 35.96 16.67
N ARG A 153 18.91 36.92 16.71
CA ARG A 153 19.99 37.01 15.70
C ARG A 153 20.90 35.79 15.74
N ARG A 154 21.19 35.22 16.90
CA ARG A 154 21.89 33.95 17.05
C ARG A 154 21.19 32.79 16.39
N THR A 155 19.88 32.73 16.51
CA THR A 155 19.07 31.72 15.84
C THR A 155 19.17 31.83 14.31
N MET A 156 19.12 33.07 13.78
CA MET A 156 19.33 33.30 12.34
C MET A 156 20.74 32.88 11.90
N LEU A 157 21.77 33.16 12.68
CA LEU A 157 23.14 32.72 12.42
C LEU A 157 23.25 31.18 12.43
N ASN A 158 22.55 30.52 13.36
CA ASN A 158 22.54 29.05 13.39
C ASN A 158 21.93 28.44 12.12
N TYR A 159 20.99 29.13 11.46
CA TYR A 159 20.38 28.70 10.21
C TYR A 159 21.31 28.75 8.98
N THR A 160 22.48 29.37 9.11
CA THR A 160 23.53 29.28 8.07
C THR A 160 24.12 27.86 7.96
N LYS A 161 23.94 27.04 8.99
CA LYS A 161 24.39 25.64 9.06
C LYS A 161 23.17 24.73 8.92
N VAL A 162 23.18 23.92 7.87
CA VAL A 162 22.06 22.99 7.59
C VAL A 162 22.41 21.61 8.12
N TYR A 163 21.56 21.07 8.98
CA TYR A 163 21.74 19.79 9.63
C TYR A 163 20.67 18.78 9.21
N ALA A 164 21.03 17.49 9.25
CA ALA A 164 20.10 16.40 9.01
C ALA A 164 19.06 16.30 10.15
N PRO A 165 17.75 16.31 9.86
CA PRO A 165 16.70 16.23 10.88
C PRO A 165 16.57 14.83 11.49
N PHE A 166 16.92 13.80 10.74
CA PHE A 166 16.95 12.39 11.15
C PHE A 166 18.09 11.67 10.42
N ALA A 167 18.38 10.44 10.83
CA ALA A 167 19.33 9.58 10.14
C ALA A 167 18.72 8.99 8.88
N GLY A 168 19.48 8.93 7.78
CA GLY A 168 18.96 8.41 6.51
C GLY A 168 19.94 8.57 5.37
N VAL A 169 19.46 8.32 4.16
CA VAL A 169 20.24 8.43 2.92
C VAL A 169 19.85 9.70 2.17
N ILE A 170 20.85 10.41 1.66
CA ILE A 170 20.63 11.52 0.73
C ILE A 170 20.24 10.94 -0.62
N THR A 171 19.01 11.21 -1.04
CA THR A 171 18.48 10.70 -2.33
C THR A 171 18.58 11.73 -3.46
N ALA A 172 18.63 13.01 -3.11
CA ALA A 172 18.82 14.08 -4.10
C ALA A 172 19.64 15.23 -3.52
N ARG A 173 20.46 15.86 -4.38
CA ARG A 173 21.18 17.09 -4.17
C ARG A 173 20.82 18.06 -5.30
N PHE A 174 20.42 19.27 -4.97
CA PHE A 174 19.86 20.24 -5.91
C PHE A 174 20.71 21.48 -6.10
N ALA A 175 21.73 21.67 -5.26
CA ALA A 175 22.61 22.82 -5.30
C ALA A 175 24.09 22.39 -5.24
N ASP A 176 24.97 23.25 -5.70
CA ASP A 176 26.41 23.06 -5.68
C ASP A 176 27.12 24.17 -4.88
N PRO A 177 28.30 23.93 -4.33
CA PRO A 177 29.12 24.96 -3.71
C PRO A 177 29.35 26.14 -4.67
N GLY A 178 29.24 27.37 -4.15
CA GLY A 178 29.29 28.61 -4.94
C GLY A 178 27.93 29.12 -5.43
N ALA A 179 26.85 28.34 -5.34
CA ALA A 179 25.52 28.77 -5.70
C ALA A 179 24.97 29.83 -4.73
N LEU A 180 24.29 30.85 -5.25
CA LEU A 180 23.52 31.80 -4.46
C LEU A 180 22.18 31.15 -4.09
N ILE A 181 21.94 31.00 -2.78
CA ILE A 181 20.73 30.38 -2.24
C ILE A 181 19.81 31.46 -1.72
N GLN A 182 18.52 31.37 -2.11
CA GLN A 182 17.46 32.20 -1.56
C GLN A 182 16.76 31.50 -0.41
N SER A 183 16.29 32.31 0.56
CA SER A 183 15.58 31.75 1.71
C SER A 183 14.17 31.33 1.37
N ALA A 184 13.77 30.11 1.77
CA ALA A 184 12.41 29.63 1.67
C ALA A 184 11.40 30.43 2.53
N ALA A 185 11.89 31.16 3.53
CA ALA A 185 11.06 32.05 4.36
C ALA A 185 10.62 33.33 3.63
N VAL A 186 11.35 33.75 2.59
CA VAL A 186 11.08 34.97 1.82
C VAL A 186 10.28 34.66 0.55
N SER A 187 10.57 33.54 -0.10
CA SER A 187 9.86 33.13 -1.34
C SER A 187 9.84 31.61 -1.45
N ALA A 188 8.69 31.01 -1.13
CA ALA A 188 8.50 29.57 -1.26
C ALA A 188 8.58 29.08 -2.72
N THR A 189 8.24 29.93 -3.68
CA THR A 189 8.24 29.61 -5.12
C THR A 189 9.62 29.71 -5.77
N GLN A 190 10.55 30.43 -5.18
CA GLN A 190 11.91 30.65 -5.72
C GLN A 190 12.99 29.91 -4.91
N ALA A 191 12.62 29.32 -3.77
CA ALA A 191 13.58 28.60 -2.94
C ALA A 191 13.99 27.29 -3.61
N VAL A 192 15.27 27.15 -3.89
CA VAL A 192 15.86 25.89 -4.37
C VAL A 192 16.09 24.99 -3.17
N PRO A 193 15.63 23.73 -3.21
CA PRO A 193 15.97 22.76 -2.19
C PRO A 193 17.49 22.50 -2.19
N LEU A 194 18.04 22.09 -1.06
CA LEU A 194 19.46 21.70 -0.96
C LEU A 194 19.62 20.18 -1.08
N TYR A 195 18.87 19.45 -0.27
CA TYR A 195 18.92 18.00 -0.20
C TYR A 195 17.52 17.39 -0.02
N THR A 196 17.34 16.17 -0.51
CA THR A 196 16.28 15.28 -0.02
C THR A 196 16.92 14.12 0.74
N ILE A 197 16.44 13.87 1.96
CA ILE A 197 16.88 12.78 2.84
C ILE A 197 15.70 11.84 3.04
N MET A 198 15.96 10.53 2.97
CA MET A 198 14.97 9.49 3.22
C MET A 198 15.50 8.51 4.28
N ASP A 199 14.64 8.17 5.24
CA ASP A 199 14.87 7.03 6.13
C ASP A 199 14.36 5.78 5.43
N LEU A 200 15.27 4.88 5.08
CA LEU A 200 15.03 3.65 4.33
C LEU A 200 15.24 2.38 5.15
N ASP A 201 15.59 2.47 6.43
CA ASP A 201 15.84 1.32 7.31
C ASP A 201 14.52 0.59 7.64
N THR A 202 13.43 1.31 7.62
CA THR A 202 12.06 0.81 7.60
C THR A 202 11.34 1.46 6.42
N VAL A 203 10.53 0.70 5.72
CA VAL A 203 9.67 1.24 4.66
C VAL A 203 8.21 1.04 5.01
N ARG A 204 7.38 1.89 4.47
CA ARG A 204 5.94 1.83 4.62
C ARG A 204 5.30 1.50 3.28
N VAL A 205 4.51 0.44 3.27
CA VAL A 205 3.79 0.01 2.08
C VAL A 205 2.34 0.42 2.21
N TYR A 206 1.85 1.16 1.22
CA TYR A 206 0.48 1.62 1.13
C TYR A 206 -0.31 0.76 0.17
N VAL A 207 -1.46 0.27 0.62
CA VAL A 207 -2.39 -0.54 -0.17
C VAL A 207 -3.78 0.09 -0.08
N SER A 208 -4.40 0.35 -1.23
CA SER A 208 -5.79 0.81 -1.31
C SER A 208 -6.71 -0.40 -1.43
N VAL A 209 -7.42 -0.70 -0.36
CA VAL A 209 -8.29 -1.89 -0.25
C VAL A 209 -9.74 -1.51 -0.58
N PRO A 210 -10.41 -2.18 -1.55
CA PRO A 210 -11.80 -1.92 -1.89
C PRO A 210 -12.76 -2.07 -0.70
N GLN A 211 -13.85 -1.30 -0.70
CA GLN A 211 -14.88 -1.28 0.35
C GLN A 211 -15.41 -2.68 0.70
N GLU A 212 -15.56 -3.55 -0.30
CA GLU A 212 -16.13 -4.90 -0.14
C GLU A 212 -15.37 -5.76 0.87
N VAL A 213 -14.05 -5.60 0.95
CA VAL A 213 -13.17 -6.37 1.84
C VAL A 213 -12.55 -5.53 2.94
N SER A 214 -12.89 -4.25 3.03
CA SER A 214 -12.32 -3.31 3.99
C SER A 214 -12.53 -3.73 5.45
N LEU A 215 -13.71 -4.26 5.77
CA LEU A 215 -14.04 -4.73 7.13
C LEU A 215 -13.19 -5.93 7.59
N LEU A 216 -12.62 -6.69 6.66
CA LEU A 216 -11.72 -7.81 6.93
C LEU A 216 -10.25 -7.37 7.02
N SER A 217 -9.91 -6.19 6.48
CA SER A 217 -8.53 -5.67 6.39
C SER A 217 -8.14 -4.92 7.66
N LYS A 218 -7.98 -5.66 8.77
CA LYS A 218 -7.65 -5.11 10.07
C LYS A 218 -6.17 -5.22 10.37
N ALA A 219 -5.68 -4.45 11.36
CA ALA A 219 -4.33 -4.59 11.88
C ALA A 219 -4.05 -6.04 12.30
N GLY A 220 -2.86 -6.55 11.97
CA GLY A 220 -2.45 -7.93 12.21
C GLY A 220 -2.76 -8.91 11.07
N VAL A 221 -3.56 -8.54 10.06
CA VAL A 221 -3.79 -9.40 8.89
C VAL A 221 -2.46 -9.64 8.15
N PRO A 222 -2.07 -10.91 7.91
CA PRO A 222 -0.84 -11.24 7.19
C PRO A 222 -0.87 -10.73 5.75
N VAL A 223 0.28 -10.28 5.28
CA VAL A 223 0.47 -9.78 3.91
C VAL A 223 1.76 -10.34 3.34
N THR A 224 1.74 -10.73 2.08
CA THR A 224 2.92 -11.08 1.30
C THR A 224 3.09 -10.07 0.17
N LEU A 225 4.28 -9.47 0.09
CA LEU A 225 4.64 -8.60 -1.02
C LEU A 225 5.45 -9.38 -2.04
N THR A 226 5.15 -9.19 -3.31
CA THR A 226 5.87 -9.80 -4.45
C THR A 226 6.21 -8.74 -5.47
N PHE A 227 7.41 -8.85 -6.05
CA PHE A 227 7.86 -8.01 -7.15
C PHE A 227 7.66 -8.72 -8.47
N LYS A 228 7.16 -8.02 -9.46
CA LYS A 228 7.00 -8.58 -10.80
C LYS A 228 8.36 -8.86 -11.46
N GLU A 229 9.35 -8.04 -11.13
CA GLU A 229 10.72 -8.08 -11.65
C GLU A 229 11.57 -9.21 -11.01
N SER A 230 11.18 -9.70 -9.83
CA SER A 230 11.88 -10.77 -9.10
C SER A 230 10.92 -11.87 -8.70
N PRO A 231 10.46 -12.70 -9.66
CA PRO A 231 9.55 -13.81 -9.37
C PRO A 231 10.19 -14.79 -8.38
N GLY A 232 9.46 -15.10 -7.30
CA GLY A 232 9.91 -16.02 -6.24
C GLY A 232 10.51 -15.33 -5.02
N GLN A 233 10.77 -14.03 -5.05
CA GLN A 233 11.16 -13.28 -3.86
C GLN A 233 9.91 -12.74 -3.16
N GLU A 234 9.67 -13.22 -1.95
CA GLU A 234 8.52 -12.85 -1.13
C GLU A 234 8.96 -12.13 0.14
N PHE A 235 8.31 -11.01 0.44
CA PHE A 235 8.49 -10.30 1.70
C PHE A 235 7.21 -10.42 2.53
N LYS A 236 7.33 -11.02 3.71
CA LYS A 236 6.19 -11.28 4.60
C LYS A 236 6.09 -10.20 5.66
N GLY A 237 4.89 -9.69 5.85
CA GLY A 237 4.57 -8.69 6.86
C GLY A 237 3.13 -8.84 7.33
N SER A 238 2.63 -7.82 8.01
CA SER A 238 1.23 -7.74 8.42
C SER A 238 0.75 -6.30 8.35
N ILE A 239 -0.55 -6.11 8.23
CA ILE A 239 -1.17 -4.79 8.32
C ILE A 239 -0.81 -4.18 9.67
N THR A 240 -0.16 -3.02 9.66
CA THR A 240 0.20 -2.28 10.87
C THR A 240 -0.96 -1.42 11.34
N ARG A 241 -1.60 -0.72 10.41
CA ARG A 241 -2.73 0.17 10.67
C ARG A 241 -3.57 0.41 9.41
N THR A 242 -4.74 0.99 9.63
CA THR A 242 -5.65 1.44 8.57
C THR A 242 -6.11 2.87 8.88
N THR A 243 -6.63 3.57 7.88
CA THR A 243 -7.20 4.91 8.07
C THR A 243 -8.55 4.91 8.78
N GLU A 244 -9.16 3.72 9.01
CA GLU A 244 -10.49 3.54 9.63
C GLU A 244 -11.64 4.26 8.89
N ALA A 245 -11.35 4.98 7.83
CA ALA A 245 -12.29 5.67 6.98
C ALA A 245 -11.99 5.38 5.51
N LEU A 246 -13.05 5.21 4.72
CA LEU A 246 -12.93 5.07 3.28
C LEU A 246 -12.70 6.44 2.63
N ASP A 247 -11.82 6.48 1.65
CA ASP A 247 -11.72 7.60 0.73
C ASP A 247 -13.03 7.68 -0.11
N PRO A 248 -13.79 8.78 -0.04
CA PRO A 248 -15.07 8.89 -0.74
C PRO A 248 -14.94 8.94 -2.26
N ALA A 249 -13.79 9.37 -2.80
CA ALA A 249 -13.55 9.46 -4.23
C ALA A 249 -13.23 8.09 -4.86
N THR A 250 -12.40 7.29 -4.17
CA THR A 250 -11.95 5.98 -4.66
C THR A 250 -12.72 4.82 -4.06
N ARG A 251 -13.47 5.05 -2.96
CA ARG A 251 -14.16 4.03 -2.15
C ARG A 251 -13.22 2.93 -1.65
N THR A 252 -12.00 3.32 -1.30
CA THR A 252 -10.99 2.39 -0.77
C THR A 252 -10.60 2.76 0.65
N LEU A 253 -10.22 1.75 1.44
CA LEU A 253 -9.57 1.90 2.73
C LEU A 253 -8.06 1.90 2.52
N LEU A 254 -7.35 2.93 2.98
CA LEU A 254 -5.90 2.94 2.94
C LEU A 254 -5.35 2.08 4.08
N VAL A 255 -4.55 1.11 3.72
CA VAL A 255 -3.88 0.17 4.62
C VAL A 255 -2.38 0.44 4.58
N GLU A 256 -1.75 0.49 5.76
CA GLU A 256 -0.32 0.67 5.93
C GLU A 256 0.33 -0.58 6.49
N ILE A 257 1.45 -0.98 5.90
CA ILE A 257 2.26 -2.11 6.29
C ILE A 257 3.67 -1.60 6.51
N ASP A 258 4.13 -1.57 7.77
CA ASP A 258 5.49 -1.17 8.10
C ASP A 258 6.41 -2.39 8.00
N MET A 259 7.47 -2.29 7.19
CA MET A 259 8.40 -3.39 6.94
C MET A 259 9.84 -3.00 7.22
N PRO A 260 10.58 -3.79 8.04
CA PRO A 260 12.00 -3.59 8.21
C PRO A 260 12.73 -3.82 6.89
N ASN A 261 13.69 -2.93 6.57
CA ASN A 261 14.41 -2.93 5.30
C ASN A 261 15.92 -2.68 5.50
N LYS A 262 16.52 -3.34 6.50
CA LYS A 262 17.94 -3.17 6.83
C LYS A 262 18.87 -3.52 5.66
N ASP A 263 18.48 -4.51 4.87
CA ASP A 263 19.22 -4.97 3.68
C ASP A 263 18.93 -4.12 2.43
N ARG A 264 18.05 -3.11 2.54
CA ARG A 264 17.66 -2.16 1.48
C ARG A 264 17.17 -2.82 0.20
N GLN A 265 16.56 -4.01 0.32
CA GLN A 265 15.97 -4.72 -0.81
C GLN A 265 14.65 -4.10 -1.27
N LEU A 266 13.93 -3.43 -0.36
CA LEU A 266 12.69 -2.73 -0.65
C LEU A 266 13.03 -1.27 -1.02
N GLN A 267 12.96 -0.96 -2.30
CA GLN A 267 13.25 0.38 -2.79
C GLN A 267 12.00 1.28 -2.67
N ALA A 268 12.13 2.43 -2.00
CA ALA A 268 11.07 3.41 -1.94
C ALA A 268 10.76 3.97 -3.34
N GLY A 269 9.47 4.16 -3.63
CA GLY A 269 8.98 4.58 -4.96
C GLY A 269 8.64 3.42 -5.89
N THR A 270 8.87 2.17 -5.50
CA THR A 270 8.55 0.99 -6.30
C THR A 270 7.10 0.54 -6.08
N PHE A 271 6.46 0.05 -7.14
CA PHE A 271 5.18 -0.63 -7.09
C PHE A 271 5.38 -2.12 -6.87
N VAL A 272 4.58 -2.71 -6.00
CA VAL A 272 4.61 -4.14 -5.67
C VAL A 272 3.19 -4.69 -5.66
N SER A 273 3.06 -6.01 -5.74
CA SER A 273 1.79 -6.71 -5.51
C SER A 273 1.72 -7.13 -4.05
N ALA A 274 0.69 -6.68 -3.34
CA ALA A 274 0.42 -7.07 -1.95
C ALA A 274 -0.73 -8.09 -1.92
N THR A 275 -0.46 -9.30 -1.46
CA THR A 275 -1.47 -10.33 -1.21
C THR A 275 -1.84 -10.31 0.26
N LEU A 276 -3.08 -9.94 0.55
CA LEU A 276 -3.65 -9.89 1.89
C LEU A 276 -4.40 -11.19 2.18
N TYR A 277 -4.12 -11.85 3.31
CA TYR A 277 -4.78 -13.08 3.77
C TYR A 277 -5.91 -12.73 4.73
N LEU A 278 -7.08 -12.38 4.18
CA LEU A 278 -8.18 -11.75 4.93
C LEU A 278 -8.91 -12.71 5.88
N LYS A 279 -9.07 -13.98 5.48
CA LYS A 279 -9.60 -15.06 6.32
C LYS A 279 -8.76 -16.30 6.10
N ARG A 280 -8.56 -17.10 7.15
CA ARG A 280 -7.90 -18.40 7.06
C ARG A 280 -8.62 -19.38 7.96
N HIS A 281 -9.04 -20.51 7.37
CA HIS A 281 -9.59 -21.64 8.10
C HIS A 281 -8.64 -22.82 8.00
N PRO A 282 -7.95 -23.17 9.09
CA PRO A 282 -7.06 -24.33 9.10
C PRO A 282 -7.87 -25.61 9.15
N ASN A 283 -7.37 -26.65 8.47
CA ASN A 283 -7.97 -27.99 8.45
C ASN A 283 -9.45 -28.01 8.02
N ALA A 284 -9.86 -27.09 7.14
CA ALA A 284 -11.20 -27.01 6.60
C ALA A 284 -11.50 -28.19 5.68
N LEU A 285 -12.76 -28.65 5.66
CA LEU A 285 -13.23 -29.66 4.71
C LEU A 285 -13.49 -28.97 3.37
N VAL A 286 -12.78 -29.34 2.33
CA VAL A 286 -12.84 -28.66 1.04
C VAL A 286 -13.13 -29.63 -0.10
N ILE A 287 -13.82 -29.11 -1.13
CA ILE A 287 -14.14 -29.79 -2.38
C ILE A 287 -13.80 -28.90 -3.56
N PRO A 288 -13.53 -29.46 -4.76
CA PRO A 288 -13.34 -28.64 -5.96
C PRO A 288 -14.65 -27.91 -6.32
N PRO A 289 -14.60 -26.65 -6.82
CA PRO A 289 -15.78 -25.93 -7.31
C PRO A 289 -16.55 -26.72 -8.37
N ALA A 290 -15.83 -27.53 -9.16
CA ALA A 290 -16.40 -28.40 -10.19
C ALA A 290 -17.39 -29.45 -9.64
N ALA A 291 -17.32 -29.80 -8.35
CA ALA A 291 -18.26 -30.75 -7.74
C ALA A 291 -19.62 -30.13 -7.39
N ILE A 292 -19.67 -28.80 -7.25
CA ILE A 292 -20.89 -28.10 -6.80
C ILE A 292 -21.92 -28.02 -7.92
N VAL A 293 -23.18 -28.29 -7.57
CA VAL A 293 -24.36 -28.07 -8.41
C VAL A 293 -25.27 -27.05 -7.73
N LEU A 294 -26.08 -26.35 -8.55
CA LEU A 294 -27.10 -25.44 -8.04
C LEU A 294 -28.46 -26.14 -8.11
N GLY A 295 -29.11 -26.29 -6.99
CA GLY A 295 -30.48 -26.80 -6.91
C GLY A 295 -31.50 -25.81 -7.43
N ALA A 296 -32.80 -26.24 -7.43
CA ALA A 296 -33.93 -25.46 -7.97
C ALA A 296 -34.09 -24.09 -7.27
N ASN A 297 -33.76 -24.00 -5.98
CA ASN A 297 -33.81 -22.76 -5.18
C ASN A 297 -32.49 -22.01 -5.13
N LYS A 298 -31.57 -22.28 -6.06
CA LYS A 298 -30.19 -21.75 -6.07
C LYS A 298 -29.34 -22.14 -4.85
N GLU A 299 -29.80 -23.18 -4.11
CA GLU A 299 -28.97 -23.77 -3.05
C GLU A 299 -27.76 -24.51 -3.64
N ARG A 300 -26.66 -24.47 -2.93
CA ARG A 300 -25.44 -25.25 -3.30
C ARG A 300 -25.64 -26.69 -2.83
N ALA A 301 -25.33 -27.66 -3.70
CA ALA A 301 -25.42 -29.07 -3.41
C ALA A 301 -24.31 -29.85 -4.11
N VAL A 302 -24.14 -31.09 -3.74
CA VAL A 302 -23.27 -32.06 -4.42
C VAL A 302 -24.06 -33.35 -4.67
N PHE A 303 -23.60 -34.08 -5.67
CA PHE A 303 -24.01 -35.50 -5.81
C PHE A 303 -22.89 -36.39 -5.23
N THR A 304 -23.27 -37.38 -4.45
CA THR A 304 -22.38 -38.44 -3.98
C THR A 304 -22.73 -39.76 -4.65
N ALA A 305 -21.77 -40.65 -4.77
CA ALA A 305 -21.99 -42.03 -5.24
C ALA A 305 -22.00 -42.97 -4.03
N GLU A 306 -23.16 -43.45 -3.66
CA GLU A 306 -23.34 -44.41 -2.58
C GLU A 306 -23.92 -45.73 -3.13
N GLN A 307 -23.19 -46.84 -2.98
CA GLN A 307 -23.61 -48.16 -3.46
C GLN A 307 -24.06 -48.19 -4.96
N GLY A 308 -23.32 -47.43 -5.82
CA GLY A 308 -23.61 -47.35 -7.25
C GLY A 308 -24.84 -46.48 -7.61
N LYS A 309 -25.33 -45.68 -6.68
CA LYS A 309 -26.44 -44.73 -6.92
C LYS A 309 -26.02 -43.33 -6.49
N THR A 310 -26.61 -42.35 -7.15
CA THR A 310 -26.45 -40.95 -6.78
C THR A 310 -27.30 -40.61 -5.55
N ARG A 311 -26.72 -39.77 -4.68
CA ARG A 311 -27.44 -39.11 -3.60
C ARG A 311 -27.22 -37.62 -3.67
N TYR A 312 -28.28 -36.85 -3.70
CA TYR A 312 -28.24 -35.38 -3.68
C TYR A 312 -28.09 -34.91 -2.24
N ILE A 313 -27.07 -34.11 -1.95
CA ILE A 313 -26.80 -33.57 -0.64
C ILE A 313 -26.68 -32.04 -0.73
N ALA A 314 -27.57 -31.31 -0.07
CA ALA A 314 -27.45 -29.86 0.09
C ALA A 314 -26.27 -29.55 1.02
N ILE A 315 -25.47 -28.59 0.65
CA ILE A 315 -24.26 -28.18 1.41
C ILE A 315 -24.28 -26.70 1.73
N LYS A 316 -23.66 -26.34 2.85
CA LYS A 316 -23.32 -24.94 3.15
C LYS A 316 -21.83 -24.73 2.95
N THR A 317 -21.49 -23.68 2.26
CA THR A 317 -20.11 -23.33 1.94
C THR A 317 -19.76 -21.99 2.57
N ASP A 318 -18.47 -21.75 2.90
CA ASP A 318 -17.97 -20.43 3.34
C ASP A 318 -16.85 -19.97 2.41
N LEU A 319 -15.59 -20.30 2.67
CA LEU A 319 -14.46 -19.81 1.88
C LEU A 319 -14.35 -20.50 0.51
N ASP A 320 -13.93 -19.70 -0.47
CA ASP A 320 -13.65 -20.14 -1.84
C ASP A 320 -12.34 -19.46 -2.27
N ASP A 321 -11.32 -20.27 -2.57
CA ASP A 321 -10.00 -19.77 -3.04
C ASP A 321 -9.83 -19.92 -4.57
N GLY A 322 -10.93 -20.27 -5.27
CA GLY A 322 -10.96 -20.50 -6.73
C GLY A 322 -10.55 -21.92 -7.14
N ASN A 323 -9.76 -22.62 -6.36
CA ASN A 323 -9.40 -24.03 -6.58
C ASN A 323 -10.19 -24.97 -5.69
N TRP A 324 -10.55 -24.50 -4.51
CA TRP A 324 -11.24 -25.24 -3.46
C TRP A 324 -12.34 -24.39 -2.82
N VAL A 325 -13.43 -25.06 -2.45
CA VAL A 325 -14.54 -24.46 -1.71
C VAL A 325 -14.69 -25.19 -0.39
N GLU A 326 -14.70 -24.43 0.70
CA GLU A 326 -14.96 -24.96 2.03
C GLU A 326 -16.42 -25.38 2.19
N VAL A 327 -16.64 -26.58 2.72
CA VAL A 327 -17.95 -27.08 3.13
C VAL A 327 -18.03 -27.06 4.65
N VAL A 328 -18.92 -26.23 5.17
CA VAL A 328 -19.11 -26.08 6.62
C VAL A 328 -20.24 -26.98 7.17
N ASP A 329 -21.14 -27.42 6.29
CA ASP A 329 -22.27 -28.29 6.67
C ASP A 329 -22.72 -29.13 5.47
N GLY A 330 -23.24 -30.34 5.73
CA GLY A 330 -23.77 -31.25 4.72
C GLY A 330 -22.86 -32.43 4.35
N LEU A 331 -21.58 -32.41 4.69
CA LEU A 331 -20.65 -33.51 4.42
C LEU A 331 -19.85 -33.91 5.67
N THR A 332 -19.51 -35.20 5.78
CA THR A 332 -18.69 -35.73 6.88
C THR A 332 -17.21 -35.88 6.48
N GLY A 333 -16.93 -35.92 5.17
CA GLY A 333 -15.58 -36.09 4.62
C GLY A 333 -15.23 -37.47 4.12
N ASN A 334 -16.15 -38.44 4.22
CA ASN A 334 -15.93 -39.82 3.78
C ASN A 334 -16.69 -40.16 2.48
N GLU A 335 -17.56 -39.25 2.03
CA GLU A 335 -18.42 -39.44 0.86
C GLU A 335 -17.61 -39.39 -0.43
N ASP A 336 -17.98 -40.22 -1.40
CA ASP A 336 -17.45 -40.18 -2.78
C ASP A 336 -18.26 -39.14 -3.59
N ILE A 337 -17.72 -37.90 -3.69
CA ILE A 337 -18.35 -36.76 -4.36
C ILE A 337 -18.14 -36.86 -5.86
N ILE A 338 -19.20 -36.69 -6.64
CA ILE A 338 -19.16 -36.68 -8.11
C ILE A 338 -18.65 -35.31 -8.58
N VAL A 339 -17.52 -35.31 -9.26
CA VAL A 339 -16.87 -34.10 -9.81
C VAL A 339 -17.20 -33.98 -11.31
N VAL A 340 -17.10 -35.06 -12.05
CA VAL A 340 -17.36 -35.13 -13.51
C VAL A 340 -18.49 -36.06 -13.79
N GLY A 341 -19.32 -35.76 -14.83
CA GLY A 341 -20.48 -36.55 -15.21
C GLY A 341 -21.77 -36.18 -14.47
N LYS A 342 -21.77 -35.08 -13.69
CA LYS A 342 -22.92 -34.67 -12.87
C LYS A 342 -24.09 -34.02 -13.61
N SER A 343 -23.91 -33.63 -14.89
CA SER A 343 -24.93 -32.93 -15.67
C SER A 343 -26.14 -33.85 -15.97
N GLY A 344 -27.34 -33.43 -15.52
CA GLY A 344 -28.56 -34.18 -15.74
C GLY A 344 -28.81 -35.36 -14.80
N LEU A 345 -27.91 -35.56 -13.80
CA LEU A 345 -28.15 -36.60 -12.78
C LEU A 345 -29.35 -36.25 -11.91
N LYS A 346 -30.08 -37.31 -11.56
CA LYS A 346 -31.18 -37.24 -10.60
C LYS A 346 -30.81 -38.04 -9.35
N ASP A 347 -31.45 -37.73 -8.25
CA ASP A 347 -31.29 -38.47 -7.02
C ASP A 347 -31.71 -39.95 -7.20
N GLY A 348 -30.93 -40.90 -6.70
CA GLY A 348 -31.16 -42.34 -6.85
C GLY A 348 -30.76 -42.95 -8.21
N GLN A 349 -30.24 -42.20 -9.15
CA GLN A 349 -29.83 -42.69 -10.48
C GLN A 349 -28.60 -43.63 -10.38
N ALA A 350 -28.60 -44.73 -11.16
CA ALA A 350 -27.47 -45.65 -11.21
C ALA A 350 -26.25 -44.99 -11.87
N VAL A 351 -25.08 -45.08 -11.22
CA VAL A 351 -23.82 -44.53 -11.68
C VAL A 351 -22.67 -45.54 -11.54
N ASP A 352 -21.68 -45.42 -12.43
CA ASP A 352 -20.43 -46.18 -12.39
C ASP A 352 -19.27 -45.26 -11.99
N PRO A 353 -18.86 -45.32 -10.72
CA PRO A 353 -17.83 -44.38 -10.18
C PRO A 353 -16.44 -44.80 -10.56
N SER A 354 -15.66 -43.86 -11.09
CA SER A 354 -14.22 -43.97 -11.32
C SER A 354 -13.47 -42.86 -10.56
N PRO A 355 -12.20 -43.07 -10.18
CA PRO A 355 -11.44 -42.05 -9.47
C PRO A 355 -11.23 -40.77 -10.30
N TYR A 356 -11.44 -39.59 -9.68
CA TYR A 356 -11.09 -38.30 -10.25
C TYR A 356 -9.66 -37.94 -9.92
N ASN A 357 -8.81 -37.76 -10.94
CA ASN A 357 -7.47 -37.25 -10.77
C ASN A 357 -7.47 -35.74 -10.86
N LEU A 358 -7.11 -35.06 -9.75
CA LEU A 358 -6.95 -33.62 -9.74
C LEU A 358 -5.90 -33.21 -10.78
N PRO A 359 -6.20 -32.26 -11.68
CA PRO A 359 -5.15 -31.64 -12.47
C PRO A 359 -4.19 -30.95 -11.51
N GLU A 360 -2.87 -31.15 -11.67
CA GLU A 360 -1.85 -30.45 -10.90
C GLU A 360 -2.07 -28.93 -11.02
N GLY A 361 -2.57 -28.32 -9.93
CA GLY A 361 -3.08 -26.95 -9.94
C GLY A 361 -1.97 -25.92 -10.07
N LYS A 362 -2.09 -25.02 -11.03
CA LYS A 362 -1.45 -23.71 -10.98
C LYS A 362 -2.12 -22.90 -9.88
N PRO A 363 -1.37 -22.18 -9.04
CA PRO A 363 -1.97 -21.25 -8.06
C PRO A 363 -2.79 -20.19 -8.79
N SER A 364 -4.10 -20.14 -8.52
CA SER A 364 -4.99 -19.13 -9.11
C SER A 364 -4.76 -17.81 -8.41
N SER A 365 -4.17 -16.86 -9.11
CA SER A 365 -4.31 -15.45 -8.77
C SER A 365 -5.64 -14.95 -9.36
N GLN A 366 -6.66 -14.73 -8.56
CA GLN A 366 -7.80 -13.93 -9.00
C GLN A 366 -7.28 -12.51 -9.28
N LYS A 367 -7.31 -12.14 -10.57
CA LYS A 367 -7.10 -10.76 -11.02
C LYS A 367 -8.47 -10.07 -10.98
N TYR A 368 -8.60 -9.04 -10.17
CA TYR A 368 -9.61 -8.01 -10.30
C TYR A 368 -9.09 -6.85 -11.13
#